data_a14344d1cd2a44456d6c0fed81603f71
#
_entry.id   a14344d1cd2a44456d6c0fed81603f71
#
_cell.length_a   1.000
_cell.length_b   1.000
_cell.length_c   1.000
_cell.angle_alpha   90.00
_cell.angle_beta   90.00
_cell.angle_gamma   90.00
#
_symmetry.space_group_name_H-M   'P 1'
#
loop_
_entity.id
_entity.type
_entity.pdbx_description
1 polymer ?
#
loop_
_entity_poly.entity_id
_entity_poly.type
_entity_poly.pdbx_seq_one_letter_code
_entity_poly.pdbx_strand_id
1 'polypeptide(L)'
;MDKRTFNDVSYGVYIATSKYEETFSGCVITTLMQITAEEKPKMMVAINKSNYTNELIKKSGKVNVSVLSEEADMLLIGKFGFRTGRDFDKLDGTQYINGMNGIPCVTQKAVAYFETRVINEIDAGTHTIFLLEVEDTVKLNEGKPMTYDYYHKVVKGKTPKTAATFSE
;
A
#
# COMPACT_ATOMS: atom_id res chain seq x y z
N MET A 1 21.15 1.30 19.91
CA MET A 1 20.90 1.35 18.45
C MET A 1 20.37 2.75 18.13
N ASP A 2 20.96 3.44 17.15
CA ASP A 2 20.47 4.75 16.68
C ASP A 2 19.37 4.54 15.63
N LYS A 3 18.13 4.75 16.04
CA LYS A 3 16.95 4.54 15.16
C LYS A 3 16.88 5.55 14.01
N ARG A 4 17.60 6.68 14.08
CA ARG A 4 17.61 7.70 13.01
C ARG A 4 18.17 7.17 11.70
N THR A 5 19.02 6.13 11.76
CA THR A 5 19.59 5.49 10.56
C THR A 5 18.52 4.88 9.65
N PHE A 6 17.33 4.54 10.16
CA PHE A 6 16.21 4.07 9.33
C PHE A 6 15.64 5.16 8.41
N ASN A 7 15.90 6.44 8.73
CA ASN A 7 15.47 7.55 7.86
C ASN A 7 16.34 7.67 6.58
N ASP A 8 17.50 7.01 6.56
CA ASP A 8 18.38 6.97 5.39
C ASP A 8 17.96 5.90 4.37
N VAL A 9 17.00 5.04 4.73
CA VAL A 9 16.41 4.06 3.81
C VAL A 9 15.34 4.74 2.95
N SER A 10 15.40 4.53 1.64
CA SER A 10 14.42 5.09 0.71
C SER A 10 13.13 4.26 0.73
N TYR A 11 12.00 4.95 0.92
CA TYR A 11 10.66 4.37 0.86
C TYR A 11 9.75 5.21 -0.05
N GLY A 12 8.76 4.57 -0.65
CA GLY A 12 7.66 5.27 -1.31
C GLY A 12 6.42 5.40 -0.41
N VAL A 13 5.35 5.94 -0.96
CA VAL A 13 4.02 5.99 -0.32
C VAL A 13 3.02 5.34 -1.26
N TYR A 14 2.34 4.31 -0.79
CA TYR A 14 1.47 3.45 -1.58
C TYR A 14 0.15 3.22 -0.86
N ILE A 15 -0.89 2.85 -1.60
CA ILE A 15 -2.13 2.31 -1.05
C ILE A 15 -2.22 0.84 -1.44
N ALA A 16 -2.21 -0.06 -0.46
CA ALA A 16 -2.53 -1.46 -0.63
C ALA A 16 -4.03 -1.67 -0.42
N THR A 17 -4.67 -2.42 -1.31
CA THR A 17 -6.10 -2.70 -1.28
C THR A 17 -6.36 -4.19 -1.37
N SER A 18 -7.40 -4.67 -0.72
CA SER A 18 -7.87 -6.04 -0.83
C SER A 18 -9.39 -6.09 -0.65
N LYS A 19 -9.98 -7.15 -1.18
CA LYS A 19 -11.40 -7.45 -1.06
C LYS A 19 -11.56 -8.94 -0.81
N TYR A 20 -12.47 -9.29 0.09
CA TYR A 20 -12.92 -10.66 0.31
C TYR A 20 -14.45 -10.65 0.39
N GLU A 21 -15.11 -11.44 -0.48
CA GLU A 21 -16.55 -11.36 -0.71
C GLU A 21 -16.96 -9.91 -1.03
N GLU A 22 -17.94 -9.35 -0.32
CA GLU A 22 -18.38 -7.97 -0.52
C GLU A 22 -17.60 -6.96 0.35
N THR A 23 -16.66 -7.42 1.16
CA THR A 23 -15.93 -6.57 2.09
C THR A 23 -14.62 -6.09 1.48
N PHE A 24 -14.43 -4.78 1.48
CA PHE A 24 -13.23 -4.09 1.00
C PHE A 24 -12.46 -3.43 2.15
N SER A 25 -11.15 -3.37 2.01
CA SER A 25 -10.30 -2.48 2.80
C SER A 25 -9.05 -2.08 2.03
N GLY A 26 -8.49 -0.95 2.43
CA GLY A 26 -7.19 -0.51 1.97
C GLY A 26 -6.43 0.22 3.08
N CYS A 27 -5.12 0.25 2.99
CA CYS A 27 -4.25 0.98 3.92
C CYS A 27 -3.05 1.60 3.20
N VAL A 28 -2.55 2.69 3.77
CA VAL A 28 -1.27 3.25 3.32
C VAL A 28 -0.13 2.35 3.80
N ILE A 29 0.78 2.06 2.90
CA ILE A 29 2.02 1.34 3.17
C ILE A 29 3.22 2.10 2.62
N THR A 30 4.39 1.87 3.19
CA THR A 30 5.66 2.44 2.73
C THR A 30 6.61 1.39 2.17
N THR A 31 6.29 0.11 2.36
CA THR A 31 7.13 -1.01 1.95
C THR A 31 6.53 -1.67 0.72
N LEU A 32 7.10 -1.39 -0.42
CA LEU A 32 6.86 -2.08 -1.69
C LEU A 32 8.20 -2.23 -2.38
N MET A 33 8.57 -3.46 -2.72
CA MET A 33 9.86 -3.74 -3.35
C MET A 33 9.68 -4.77 -4.46
N GLN A 34 10.25 -4.50 -5.63
CA GLN A 34 10.42 -5.51 -6.67
C GLN A 34 11.53 -6.47 -6.26
N ILE A 35 11.29 -7.77 -6.35
CA ILE A 35 12.23 -8.82 -5.93
C ILE A 35 12.87 -9.51 -7.13
N THR A 36 12.09 -9.75 -8.19
CA THR A 36 12.58 -10.38 -9.42
C THR A 36 12.15 -9.59 -10.65
N ALA A 37 12.80 -9.85 -11.80
CA ALA A 37 12.49 -9.23 -13.09
C ALA A 37 12.15 -10.30 -14.17
N GLU A 38 11.67 -11.45 -13.75
CA GLU A 38 11.22 -12.53 -14.65
C GLU A 38 9.91 -12.16 -15.38
N GLU A 39 9.39 -13.03 -16.25
CA GLU A 39 8.17 -12.80 -17.00
C GLU A 39 6.97 -12.44 -16.11
N LYS A 40 6.87 -13.09 -14.95
CA LYS A 40 5.94 -12.71 -13.87
C LYS A 40 6.73 -12.21 -12.68
N PRO A 41 7.05 -10.91 -12.62
CA PRO A 41 7.88 -10.36 -11.57
C PRO A 41 7.28 -10.60 -10.19
N LYS A 42 8.16 -10.74 -9.21
CA LYS A 42 7.74 -10.82 -7.81
C LYS A 42 8.02 -9.51 -7.09
N MET A 43 7.10 -9.18 -6.20
CA MET A 43 7.20 -8.03 -5.31
C MET A 43 6.98 -8.47 -3.87
N MET A 44 7.31 -7.61 -2.92
CA MET A 44 6.94 -7.81 -1.53
C MET A 44 6.36 -6.55 -0.92
N VAL A 45 5.44 -6.74 0.04
CA VAL A 45 4.89 -5.70 0.89
C VAL A 45 4.90 -6.14 2.34
N ALA A 46 5.07 -5.21 3.27
CA ALA A 46 4.91 -5.46 4.70
C ALA A 46 3.68 -4.70 5.22
N ILE A 47 2.73 -5.42 5.80
CA ILE A 47 1.47 -4.85 6.29
C ILE A 47 1.28 -5.24 7.76
N ASN A 48 0.98 -4.24 8.61
CA ASN A 48 0.75 -4.47 10.02
C ASN A 48 -0.43 -5.43 10.24
N LYS A 49 -0.26 -6.39 11.15
CA LYS A 49 -1.29 -7.39 11.46
C LYS A 49 -2.57 -6.80 12.04
N SER A 50 -2.50 -5.62 12.66
CA SER A 50 -3.67 -4.91 13.16
C SER A 50 -4.50 -4.22 12.06
N ASN A 51 -3.97 -4.06 10.86
CA ASN A 51 -4.71 -3.53 9.72
C ASN A 51 -5.76 -4.51 9.23
N TYR A 52 -6.99 -4.05 9.08
CA TYR A 52 -8.06 -4.86 8.51
C TYR A 52 -7.75 -5.36 7.10
N THR A 53 -6.99 -4.57 6.34
CA THR A 53 -6.49 -4.97 5.01
C THR A 53 -5.64 -6.24 5.07
N ASN A 54 -4.80 -6.41 6.12
CA ASN A 54 -4.01 -7.64 6.31
C ASN A 54 -4.90 -8.88 6.41
N GLU A 55 -5.98 -8.79 7.18
CA GLU A 55 -6.95 -9.89 7.34
C GLU A 55 -7.61 -10.24 6.00
N LEU A 56 -8.03 -9.23 5.21
CA LEU A 56 -8.67 -9.47 3.91
C LEU A 56 -7.69 -10.08 2.91
N ILE A 57 -6.41 -9.66 2.91
CA ILE A 57 -5.37 -10.25 2.06
C ILE A 57 -5.20 -11.74 2.38
N LYS A 58 -5.15 -12.10 3.65
CA LYS A 58 -5.03 -13.51 4.07
C LYS A 58 -6.21 -14.36 3.63
N LYS A 59 -7.41 -13.79 3.63
CA LYS A 59 -8.63 -14.49 3.18
C LYS A 59 -8.73 -14.60 1.66
N SER A 60 -8.41 -13.54 0.95
CA SER A 60 -8.56 -13.47 -0.51
C SER A 60 -7.38 -14.03 -1.29
N GLY A 61 -6.19 -14.02 -0.69
CA GLY A 61 -4.94 -14.31 -1.40
C GLY A 61 -4.55 -13.23 -2.42
N LYS A 62 -5.15 -12.04 -2.37
CA LYS A 62 -4.96 -10.99 -3.37
C LYS A 62 -4.75 -9.63 -2.72
N VAL A 63 -3.88 -8.82 -3.33
CA VAL A 63 -3.65 -7.43 -2.96
C VAL A 63 -3.27 -6.62 -4.19
N ASN A 64 -3.90 -5.47 -4.39
CA ASN A 64 -3.48 -4.51 -5.41
C ASN A 64 -2.76 -3.35 -4.73
N VAL A 65 -1.80 -2.76 -5.41
CA VAL A 65 -0.99 -1.67 -4.86
C VAL A 65 -0.96 -0.50 -5.82
N SER A 66 -1.42 0.65 -5.35
CA SER A 66 -1.37 1.92 -6.08
C SER A 66 -0.21 2.77 -5.62
N VAL A 67 0.58 3.28 -6.55
CA VAL A 67 1.71 4.17 -6.30
C VAL A 67 1.20 5.61 -6.28
N LEU A 68 1.24 6.26 -5.13
CA LEU A 68 0.78 7.65 -5.01
C LEU A 68 1.74 8.62 -5.69
N SER A 69 1.18 9.67 -6.27
CA SER A 69 1.95 10.80 -6.81
C SER A 69 2.25 11.84 -5.73
N GLU A 70 3.22 12.72 -5.99
CA GLU A 70 3.49 13.90 -5.13
C GLU A 70 2.28 14.83 -4.99
N GLU A 71 1.24 14.68 -5.85
CA GLU A 71 -0.01 15.44 -5.77
C GLU A 71 -1.00 14.87 -4.73
N ALA A 72 -0.73 13.69 -4.15
CA ALA A 72 -1.60 13.12 -3.15
C ALA A 72 -1.55 13.96 -1.86
N ASP A 73 -2.74 14.30 -1.37
CA ASP A 73 -2.92 15.15 -0.19
C ASP A 73 -3.21 14.35 1.08
N MET A 74 -3.21 15.05 2.21
CA MET A 74 -3.49 14.44 3.51
C MET A 74 -4.94 13.96 3.65
N LEU A 75 -5.86 14.40 2.78
CA LEU A 75 -7.24 13.91 2.80
C LEU A 75 -7.27 12.45 2.32
N LEU A 76 -6.64 12.17 1.18
CA LEU A 76 -6.53 10.82 0.64
C LEU A 76 -5.66 9.92 1.53
N ILE A 77 -4.46 10.40 1.87
CA ILE A 77 -3.50 9.62 2.70
C ILE A 77 -4.10 9.35 4.09
N GLY A 78 -4.76 10.33 4.70
CA GLY A 78 -5.42 10.19 5.99
C GLY A 78 -6.57 9.19 5.99
N LYS A 79 -7.37 9.18 4.91
CA LYS A 79 -8.48 8.22 4.73
C LYS A 79 -7.97 6.77 4.77
N PHE A 80 -6.88 6.46 4.08
CA PHE A 80 -6.33 5.11 4.01
C PHE A 80 -5.33 4.79 5.14
N GLY A 81 -4.65 5.79 5.70
CA GLY A 81 -3.59 5.60 6.69
C GLY A 81 -4.03 5.63 8.15
N PHE A 82 -5.09 6.40 8.48
CA PHE A 82 -5.46 6.64 9.88
C PHE A 82 -6.86 6.13 10.27
N ARG A 83 -7.63 5.59 9.33
CA ARG A 83 -8.94 5.00 9.59
C ARG A 83 -8.94 3.51 9.33
N THR A 84 -9.77 2.76 10.05
CA THR A 84 -9.97 1.34 9.77
C THR A 84 -11.08 1.14 8.74
N GLY A 85 -10.89 0.17 7.83
CA GLY A 85 -11.94 -0.23 6.89
C GLY A 85 -13.07 -1.05 7.53
N ARG A 86 -13.03 -1.34 8.83
CA ARG A 86 -14.14 -1.98 9.55
C ARG A 86 -15.31 -1.03 9.75
N ASP A 87 -15.01 0.24 10.01
CA ASP A 87 -16.00 1.24 10.45
C ASP A 87 -16.21 2.34 9.39
N PHE A 88 -15.42 2.32 8.32
CA PHE A 88 -15.41 3.40 7.35
C PHE A 88 -15.23 2.86 5.93
N ASP A 89 -16.15 3.21 5.02
CA ASP A 89 -16.00 2.93 3.60
C ASP A 89 -14.94 3.88 2.98
N LYS A 90 -13.78 3.32 2.69
CA LYS A 90 -12.66 4.08 2.12
C LYS A 90 -12.81 4.34 0.62
N LEU A 91 -13.73 3.67 -0.06
CA LEU A 91 -14.03 3.92 -1.47
C LEU A 91 -15.02 5.07 -1.68
N ASP A 92 -15.86 5.37 -0.68
CA ASP A 92 -16.78 6.49 -0.77
C ASP A 92 -16.05 7.80 -1.07
N GLY A 93 -16.40 8.46 -2.19
CA GLY A 93 -15.73 9.67 -2.68
C GLY A 93 -14.26 9.49 -3.06
N THR A 94 -13.79 8.25 -3.32
CA THR A 94 -12.46 7.94 -3.82
C THR A 94 -12.54 7.47 -5.27
N GLN A 95 -11.70 8.02 -6.16
CA GLN A 95 -11.61 7.51 -7.53
C GLN A 95 -10.82 6.21 -7.55
N TYR A 96 -11.44 5.17 -8.08
CA TYR A 96 -10.83 3.84 -8.24
C TYR A 96 -11.39 3.13 -9.47
N ILE A 97 -10.74 2.07 -9.87
CA ILE A 97 -11.25 1.09 -10.84
C ILE A 97 -11.24 -0.30 -10.20
N ASN A 98 -12.08 -1.19 -10.67
CA ASN A 98 -11.94 -2.60 -10.32
C ASN A 98 -10.90 -3.24 -11.22
N GLY A 99 -9.86 -3.82 -10.62
CA GLY A 99 -8.86 -4.60 -11.33
C GLY A 99 -9.47 -5.88 -11.93
N MET A 100 -8.77 -6.50 -12.87
CA MET A 100 -9.20 -7.75 -13.48
C MET A 100 -9.30 -8.89 -12.46
N ASN A 101 -8.50 -8.83 -11.39
CA ASN A 101 -8.57 -9.76 -10.27
C ASN A 101 -9.73 -9.49 -9.30
N GLY A 102 -10.56 -8.46 -9.57
CA GLY A 102 -11.74 -8.09 -8.77
C GLY A 102 -11.43 -7.22 -7.54
N ILE A 103 -10.16 -6.85 -7.33
CA ILE A 103 -9.74 -5.98 -6.21
C ILE A 103 -9.72 -4.52 -6.71
N PRO A 104 -10.31 -3.56 -5.96
CA PRO A 104 -10.24 -2.15 -6.32
C PRO A 104 -8.80 -1.63 -6.36
N CYS A 105 -8.46 -0.86 -7.41
CA CYS A 105 -7.22 -0.11 -7.55
C CYS A 105 -7.51 1.37 -7.40
N VAL A 106 -6.94 2.04 -6.41
CA VAL A 106 -7.11 3.49 -6.22
C VAL A 106 -6.35 4.22 -7.34
N THR A 107 -7.08 4.99 -8.14
CA THR A 107 -6.50 5.78 -9.24
C THR A 107 -6.38 7.27 -8.90
N GLN A 108 -7.08 7.71 -7.85
CA GLN A 108 -7.02 9.09 -7.37
C GLN A 108 -5.60 9.44 -6.93
N LYS A 109 -5.00 10.44 -7.61
CA LYS A 109 -3.65 10.91 -7.30
C LYS A 109 -2.59 9.78 -7.29
N ALA A 110 -2.77 8.76 -8.12
CA ALA A 110 -1.82 7.68 -8.33
C ALA A 110 -1.15 7.81 -9.71
N VAL A 111 0.09 7.33 -9.83
CA VAL A 111 0.84 7.31 -11.10
C VAL A 111 0.82 5.94 -11.76
N ALA A 112 0.63 4.89 -10.98
CA ALA A 112 0.57 3.50 -11.45
C ALA A 112 -0.14 2.63 -10.43
N TYR A 113 -0.55 1.42 -10.84
CA TYR A 113 -0.94 0.36 -9.91
C TYR A 113 -0.46 -1.00 -10.40
N PHE A 114 -0.42 -1.94 -9.46
CA PHE A 114 -0.08 -3.34 -9.67
C PHE A 114 -1.24 -4.20 -9.21
N GLU A 115 -1.65 -5.15 -10.03
CA GLU A 115 -2.55 -6.23 -9.66
C GLU A 115 -1.72 -7.46 -9.30
N THR A 116 -1.94 -8.00 -8.10
CA THR A 116 -1.07 -9.06 -7.60
C THR A 116 -1.85 -10.15 -6.86
N ARG A 117 -1.27 -11.35 -6.84
CA ARG A 117 -1.70 -12.44 -5.97
C ARG A 117 -0.59 -12.79 -4.95
N VAL A 118 -1.00 -13.19 -3.78
CA VAL A 118 -0.08 -13.66 -2.73
C VAL A 118 0.39 -15.08 -3.08
N ILE A 119 1.70 -15.29 -3.10
CA ILE A 119 2.30 -16.61 -3.31
C ILE A 119 2.98 -17.17 -2.05
N ASN A 120 3.31 -16.30 -1.09
CA ASN A 120 3.83 -16.70 0.21
C ASN A 120 3.63 -15.59 1.23
N GLU A 121 3.66 -15.93 2.53
CA GLU A 121 3.65 -14.97 3.63
C GLU A 121 4.67 -15.35 4.69
N ILE A 122 5.26 -14.33 5.33
CA ILE A 122 6.26 -14.47 6.39
C ILE A 122 5.79 -13.65 7.59
N ASP A 123 5.77 -14.29 8.76
CA ASP A 123 5.53 -13.59 10.02
C ASP A 123 6.76 -12.79 10.44
N ALA A 124 6.63 -11.46 10.45
CA ALA A 124 7.67 -10.52 10.90
C ALA A 124 7.30 -9.86 12.25
N GLY A 125 6.64 -10.60 13.15
CA GLY A 125 6.22 -10.11 14.45
C GLY A 125 4.98 -9.20 14.36
N THR A 126 5.15 -7.89 14.32
CA THR A 126 4.04 -6.92 14.21
C THR A 126 3.44 -6.84 12.80
N HIS A 127 4.18 -7.27 11.79
CA HIS A 127 3.79 -7.21 10.39
C HIS A 127 3.75 -8.60 9.77
N THR A 128 2.98 -8.75 8.70
CA THR A 128 3.10 -9.84 7.75
C THR A 128 3.80 -9.32 6.51
N ILE A 129 4.85 -10.00 6.07
CA ILE A 129 5.45 -9.79 4.74
C ILE A 129 4.72 -10.71 3.77
N PHE A 130 4.12 -10.13 2.75
CA PHE A 130 3.50 -10.87 1.65
C PHE A 130 4.44 -10.86 0.45
N LEU A 131 4.79 -12.05 -0.04
CA LEU A 131 5.45 -12.22 -1.33
C LEU A 131 4.37 -12.33 -2.40
N LEU A 132 4.47 -11.49 -3.40
CA LEU A 132 3.45 -11.26 -4.43
C LEU A 132 3.99 -11.66 -5.79
N GLU A 133 3.15 -12.30 -6.61
CA GLU A 133 3.36 -12.40 -8.04
C GLU A 133 2.54 -11.32 -8.74
N VAL A 134 3.18 -10.56 -9.63
CA VAL A 134 2.51 -9.52 -10.41
C VAL A 134 1.71 -10.18 -11.54
N GLU A 135 0.41 -9.90 -11.59
CA GLU A 135 -0.50 -10.40 -12.62
C GLU A 135 -0.71 -9.36 -13.73
N ASP A 136 -0.79 -8.07 -13.36
CA ASP A 136 -0.89 -6.96 -14.30
C ASP A 136 -0.34 -5.66 -13.72
N THR A 137 0.02 -4.73 -14.60
CA THR A 137 0.52 -3.41 -14.22
C THR A 137 -0.02 -2.34 -15.15
N VAL A 138 -0.43 -1.20 -14.59
CA VAL A 138 -0.91 -0.06 -15.38
C VAL A 138 -0.19 1.21 -14.96
N LYS A 139 0.42 1.88 -15.95
CA LYS A 139 0.91 3.25 -15.83
C LYS A 139 -0.26 4.20 -16.08
N LEU A 140 -0.63 5.01 -15.09
CA LEU A 140 -1.76 5.94 -15.20
C LEU A 140 -1.37 7.28 -15.83
N ASN A 141 -0.18 7.78 -15.49
CA ASN A 141 0.35 9.05 -15.99
C ASN A 141 1.86 9.18 -15.74
N GLU A 142 2.46 10.28 -16.19
CA GLU A 142 3.89 10.59 -16.02
C GLU A 142 4.20 11.45 -14.78
N GLY A 143 3.30 11.48 -13.81
CA GLY A 143 3.51 12.16 -12.54
C GLY A 143 4.67 11.57 -11.75
N LYS A 144 5.20 12.32 -10.80
CA LYS A 144 6.26 11.86 -9.91
C LYS A 144 5.69 10.99 -8.79
N PRO A 145 6.23 9.79 -8.56
CA PRO A 145 5.88 8.98 -7.39
C PRO A 145 6.25 9.70 -6.09
N MET A 146 5.37 9.65 -5.10
CA MET A 146 5.64 10.20 -3.79
C MET A 146 6.65 9.35 -3.04
N THR A 147 7.76 9.95 -2.64
CA THR A 147 8.70 9.35 -1.70
C THR A 147 8.27 9.62 -0.26
N TYR A 148 8.71 8.78 0.67
CA TYR A 148 8.45 8.98 2.08
C TYR A 148 9.13 10.24 2.63
N ASP A 149 10.31 10.59 2.08
CA ASP A 149 11.01 11.84 2.37
C ASP A 149 10.20 13.07 1.95
N TYR A 150 9.63 13.05 0.73
CA TYR A 150 8.71 14.10 0.24
C TYR A 150 7.48 14.22 1.15
N TYR A 151 6.88 13.08 1.52
CA TYR A 151 5.74 13.05 2.42
C TYR A 151 6.00 13.76 3.74
N HIS A 152 7.17 13.55 4.35
CA HIS A 152 7.54 14.22 5.61
C HIS A 152 7.95 15.67 5.44
N LYS A 153 8.77 15.98 4.45
CA LYS A 153 9.35 17.33 4.29
C LYS A 153 8.39 18.32 3.65
N VAL A 154 7.61 17.89 2.67
CA VAL A 154 6.74 18.76 1.86
C VAL A 154 5.30 18.67 2.30
N VAL A 155 4.72 17.47 2.34
CA VAL A 155 3.32 17.25 2.76
C VAL A 155 3.17 17.43 4.27
N LYS A 156 4.28 17.31 5.04
CA LYS A 156 4.32 17.38 6.51
C LYS A 156 3.41 16.37 7.18
N GLY A 157 3.32 15.21 6.56
CA GLY A 157 2.52 14.09 7.05
C GLY A 157 3.12 13.46 8.30
N LYS A 158 2.26 12.82 9.09
CA LYS A 158 2.64 12.06 10.30
C LYS A 158 2.59 10.57 10.01
N THR A 159 3.48 9.82 10.63
CA THR A 159 3.51 8.36 10.54
C THR A 159 2.70 7.76 11.70
N PRO A 160 1.69 6.91 11.42
CA PRO A 160 0.99 6.18 12.48
C PRO A 160 1.94 5.20 13.18
N LYS A 161 1.75 4.98 14.48
CA LYS A 161 2.56 4.04 15.28
C LYS A 161 2.56 2.60 14.75
N THR A 162 1.57 2.25 13.94
CA THR A 162 1.40 0.95 13.31
C THR A 162 2.13 0.81 11.96
N ALA A 163 2.75 1.87 11.45
CA ALA A 163 3.49 1.81 10.20
C ALA A 163 4.84 1.10 10.37
N ALA A 164 5.26 0.37 9.34
CA ALA A 164 6.57 -0.31 9.32
C ALA A 164 7.76 0.66 9.49
N THR A 165 7.58 1.91 9.06
CA THR A 165 8.60 2.97 9.09
C THR A 165 8.42 3.94 10.25
N PHE A 166 7.61 3.60 11.28
CA PHE A 166 7.48 4.44 12.46
C PHE A 166 8.79 4.46 13.26
N SER A 167 9.32 5.66 13.48
CA SER A 167 10.46 5.93 14.38
C SER A 167 10.04 6.98 15.42
N GLU A 168 10.31 6.70 16.69
CA GLU A 168 10.16 7.66 17.79
C GLU A 168 11.35 8.61 17.81
#